data_52063fd0d70510c1352982c2f4f305a5
#
_entry.id   52063fd0d70510c1352982c2f4f305a5
#
_cell.length_a   1.000
_cell.length_b   1.000
_cell.length_c   1.000
_cell.angle_alpha   90.00
_cell.angle_beta   90.00
_cell.angle_gamma   90.00
#
_symmetry.space_group_name_H-M   'P 1'
#
loop_
_entity.id
_entity.type
_entity.pdbx_description
1 polymer ?
#
loop_
_entity_poly.entity_id
_entity_poly.type
_entity_poly.pdbx_seq_one_letter_code
_entity_poly.pdbx_strand_id
1 'polypeptide(L)'
;MNPARDLPVGDLKGIPKSVPSDLLASLLDQATTPFGKFVIALVAVHALPGADMRALRTEGLDLSRGTLEVRRGLLRHTLYLEEFTHQLAADWLTYRHQRWPTSTNPHLLVSQKTAVDPDHPPVYPGMLRGVLPKGVTLSGLRQDRILNEALETADPLKLMRLFGITEQIAMR
;
A
#
# COMPACT_ATOMS: atom_id res chain seq x y z
N MET A 1 8.57 -21.04 -18.03
CA MET A 1 8.17 -21.04 -16.62
C MET A 1 9.13 -20.20 -15.80
N ASN A 2 8.60 -19.35 -14.95
CA ASN A 2 9.44 -18.51 -14.10
C ASN A 2 9.86 -19.28 -12.85
N PRO A 3 11.15 -19.56 -12.66
CA PRO A 3 11.61 -20.32 -11.48
C PRO A 3 11.22 -19.70 -10.15
N ALA A 4 11.07 -18.37 -10.09
CA ALA A 4 10.66 -17.69 -8.86
C ALA A 4 9.26 -18.08 -8.39
N ARG A 5 8.42 -18.60 -9.29
CA ARG A 5 7.07 -19.06 -8.95
C ARG A 5 7.06 -20.44 -8.30
N ASP A 6 8.14 -21.17 -8.45
CA ASP A 6 8.26 -22.52 -7.92
C ASP A 6 8.89 -22.56 -6.53
N LEU A 7 9.23 -21.40 -5.98
CA LEU A 7 9.76 -21.33 -4.64
C LEU A 7 8.70 -21.75 -3.61
N PRO A 8 9.11 -22.40 -2.52
CA PRO A 8 8.17 -22.81 -1.50
C PRO A 8 7.42 -21.59 -0.97
N VAL A 9 6.11 -21.60 -1.14
CA VAL A 9 5.28 -20.44 -0.78
C VAL A 9 4.76 -20.54 0.66
N GLY A 10 5.10 -21.63 1.36
CA GLY A 10 4.66 -21.84 2.74
C GLY A 10 5.00 -20.69 3.67
N ASP A 11 6.23 -20.18 3.58
CA ASP A 11 6.70 -19.09 4.41
C ASP A 11 6.25 -17.72 3.89
N LEU A 12 5.69 -17.68 2.67
CA LEU A 12 5.21 -16.47 2.02
C LEU A 12 3.70 -16.48 1.84
N LYS A 13 3.02 -17.18 2.74
CA LYS A 13 1.57 -17.35 2.69
C LYS A 13 0.87 -15.99 2.76
N GLY A 14 -0.05 -15.74 1.83
CA GLY A 14 -0.78 -14.49 1.73
C GLY A 14 -0.17 -13.48 0.77
N ILE A 15 1.07 -13.69 0.32
CA ILE A 15 1.71 -12.78 -0.65
C ILE A 15 1.13 -13.04 -2.05
N PRO A 16 0.65 -11.99 -2.75
CA PRO A 16 0.09 -12.15 -4.09
C PRO A 16 1.11 -12.71 -5.08
N LYS A 17 0.67 -13.65 -5.92
CA LYS A 17 1.55 -14.31 -6.90
C LYS A 17 2.04 -13.39 -8.00
N SER A 18 1.32 -12.30 -8.26
CA SER A 18 1.67 -11.34 -9.31
C SER A 18 2.81 -10.40 -8.93
N VAL A 19 3.28 -10.46 -7.67
CA VAL A 19 4.41 -9.68 -7.19
C VAL A 19 5.59 -10.64 -7.03
N PRO A 20 6.83 -10.25 -7.44
CA PRO A 20 8.00 -11.07 -7.16
C PRO A 20 8.12 -11.34 -5.67
N SER A 21 7.87 -12.58 -5.26
CA SER A 21 7.71 -12.94 -3.86
C SER A 21 8.99 -12.73 -3.05
N ASP A 22 10.13 -12.99 -3.65
CA ASP A 22 11.44 -12.83 -3.01
C ASP A 22 11.75 -11.35 -2.75
N LEU A 23 11.44 -10.45 -3.70
CA LEU A 23 11.62 -9.02 -3.52
C LEU A 23 10.70 -8.50 -2.41
N LEU A 24 9.42 -8.86 -2.46
CA LEU A 24 8.45 -8.41 -1.46
C LEU A 24 8.83 -8.92 -0.06
N ALA A 25 9.22 -10.19 0.05
CA ALA A 25 9.67 -10.76 1.31
C ALA A 25 10.88 -10.01 1.86
N SER A 26 11.86 -9.71 1.01
CA SER A 26 13.05 -8.96 1.41
C SER A 26 12.69 -7.55 1.91
N LEU A 27 11.81 -6.86 1.21
CA LEU A 27 11.37 -5.52 1.63
C LEU A 27 10.66 -5.57 2.98
N LEU A 28 9.81 -6.55 3.20
CA LEU A 28 9.08 -6.72 4.45
C LEU A 28 9.99 -7.10 5.61
N ASP A 29 11.02 -7.93 5.35
CA ASP A 29 12.01 -8.30 6.36
C ASP A 29 12.83 -7.08 6.80
N GLN A 30 13.12 -6.17 5.89
CA GLN A 30 13.87 -4.95 6.20
C GLN A 30 13.00 -3.90 6.90
N ALA A 31 11.69 -3.94 6.69
CA ALA A 31 10.76 -3.03 7.35
C ALA A 31 10.44 -3.56 8.74
N THR A 32 10.94 -2.86 9.77
CA THR A 32 10.82 -3.32 11.16
C THR A 32 9.59 -2.75 11.88
N THR A 33 8.84 -1.85 11.23
CA THR A 33 7.71 -1.18 11.86
C THR A 33 6.40 -1.53 11.18
N PRO A 34 5.27 -1.50 11.91
CA PRO A 34 3.96 -1.67 11.30
C PRO A 34 3.67 -0.63 10.20
N PHE A 35 4.12 0.60 10.39
CA PHE A 35 4.02 1.66 9.38
C PHE A 35 4.71 1.26 8.07
N GLY A 36 5.99 0.85 8.18
CA GLY A 36 6.77 0.49 6.99
C GLY A 36 6.18 -0.68 6.23
N LYS A 37 5.77 -1.72 6.95
CA LYS A 37 5.17 -2.90 6.33
C LYS A 37 3.88 -2.58 5.59
N PHE A 38 3.03 -1.74 6.20
CA PHE A 38 1.77 -1.34 5.58
C PHE A 38 2.00 -0.49 4.34
N VAL A 39 2.91 0.49 4.40
CA VAL A 39 3.27 1.32 3.24
C VAL A 39 3.79 0.45 2.08
N ILE A 40 4.68 -0.49 2.37
CA ILE A 40 5.22 -1.40 1.35
C ILE A 40 4.09 -2.20 0.69
N ALA A 41 3.16 -2.74 1.46
CA ALA A 41 2.04 -3.49 0.91
C ALA A 41 1.14 -2.62 0.02
N LEU A 42 0.87 -1.38 0.45
CA LEU A 42 0.05 -0.47 -0.35
C LEU A 42 0.67 -0.17 -1.72
N VAL A 43 2.00 -0.07 -1.77
CA VAL A 43 2.70 0.21 -3.03
C VAL A 43 2.91 -1.07 -3.84
N ALA A 44 3.47 -2.09 -3.23
CA ALA A 44 3.92 -3.29 -3.95
C ALA A 44 2.76 -4.21 -4.35
N VAL A 45 1.66 -4.19 -3.62
CA VAL A 45 0.48 -5.02 -3.92
C VAL A 45 -0.59 -4.21 -4.65
N HIS A 46 -0.87 -3.01 -4.17
CA HIS A 46 -1.99 -2.20 -4.66
C HIS A 46 -1.57 -1.01 -5.54
N ALA A 47 -0.29 -0.80 -5.72
CA ALA A 47 0.28 0.23 -6.61
C ALA A 47 -0.20 1.65 -6.28
N LEU A 48 -0.42 1.98 -5.01
CA LEU A 48 -0.81 3.32 -4.61
C LEU A 48 0.35 4.30 -4.73
N PRO A 49 0.15 5.46 -5.39
CA PRO A 49 1.16 6.52 -5.37
C PRO A 49 1.30 7.15 -3.99
N GLY A 50 2.46 7.74 -3.73
CA GLY A 50 2.72 8.40 -2.44
C GLY A 50 1.71 9.49 -2.10
N ALA A 51 1.31 10.29 -3.08
CA ALA A 51 0.31 11.34 -2.87
C ALA A 51 -1.04 10.77 -2.40
N ASP A 52 -1.47 9.65 -2.97
CA ASP A 52 -2.72 9.00 -2.57
C ASP A 52 -2.62 8.43 -1.15
N MET A 53 -1.46 7.83 -0.82
CA MET A 53 -1.24 7.30 0.52
C MET A 53 -1.28 8.40 1.59
N ARG A 54 -0.69 9.56 1.30
CA ARG A 54 -0.70 10.68 2.23
C ARG A 54 -2.11 11.23 2.45
N ALA A 55 -3.00 11.08 1.50
CA ALA A 55 -4.38 11.54 1.57
C ALA A 55 -5.34 10.53 2.18
N LEU A 56 -4.90 9.29 2.46
CA LEU A 56 -5.76 8.28 3.07
C LEU A 56 -6.26 8.75 4.44
N ARG A 57 -7.52 8.41 4.74
CA ARG A 57 -8.16 8.79 5.99
C ARG A 57 -8.55 7.54 6.79
N THR A 58 -8.53 7.66 8.11
CA THR A 58 -8.94 6.56 8.99
C THR A 58 -10.37 6.12 8.73
N GLU A 59 -11.26 7.07 8.45
CA GLU A 59 -12.67 6.78 8.16
C GLU A 59 -12.85 6.00 6.86
N GLY A 60 -11.87 6.05 5.94
CA GLY A 60 -11.92 5.32 4.67
C GLY A 60 -11.52 3.85 4.78
N LEU A 61 -10.94 3.44 5.90
CA LEU A 61 -10.54 2.05 6.11
C LEU A 61 -11.68 1.29 6.82
N ASP A 62 -12.20 0.28 6.15
CA ASP A 62 -13.23 -0.60 6.69
C ASP A 62 -12.66 -2.02 6.79
N LEU A 63 -12.18 -2.38 7.97
CA LEU A 63 -11.57 -3.69 8.18
C LEU A 63 -12.59 -4.83 8.09
N SER A 64 -13.85 -4.58 8.43
CA SER A 64 -14.88 -5.61 8.36
C SER A 64 -15.22 -5.98 6.91
N ARG A 65 -15.13 -5.03 6.00
CA ARG A 65 -15.35 -5.26 4.57
C ARG A 65 -14.06 -5.51 3.80
N GLY A 66 -12.91 -5.24 4.41
CA GLY A 66 -11.62 -5.34 3.73
C GLY A 66 -11.44 -4.29 2.65
N THR A 67 -11.94 -3.08 2.86
CA THR A 67 -11.90 -2.01 1.85
C THR A 67 -11.17 -0.79 2.36
N LEU A 68 -10.60 -0.04 1.43
CA LEU A 68 -9.94 1.22 1.68
C LEU A 68 -10.36 2.22 0.61
N GLU A 69 -10.94 3.35 1.02
CA GLU A 69 -11.32 4.40 0.10
C GLU A 69 -10.12 5.27 -0.24
N VAL A 70 -9.87 5.43 -1.53
CA VAL A 70 -8.82 6.29 -2.07
C VAL A 70 -9.49 7.47 -2.76
N ARG A 71 -9.13 8.69 -2.36
CA ARG A 71 -9.70 9.93 -2.91
C ARG A 71 -8.70 10.62 -3.81
N ARG A 72 -9.14 10.97 -5.02
CA ARG A 72 -8.35 11.74 -5.99
C ARG A 72 -9.21 12.90 -6.47
N GLY A 73 -9.08 14.06 -5.82
CA GLY A 73 -9.97 15.19 -6.05
C GLY A 73 -11.42 14.83 -5.74
N LEU A 74 -12.30 14.91 -6.72
CA LEU A 74 -13.73 14.57 -6.57
C LEU A 74 -13.99 13.07 -6.78
N LEU A 75 -13.01 12.33 -7.28
CA LEU A 75 -13.18 10.91 -7.54
C LEU A 75 -12.86 10.09 -6.28
N ARG A 76 -13.64 9.03 -6.09
CA ARG A 76 -13.42 8.05 -5.02
C ARG A 76 -13.26 6.68 -5.63
N HIS A 77 -12.24 5.98 -5.20
CA HIS A 77 -11.97 4.62 -5.63
C HIS A 77 -11.97 3.72 -4.39
N THR A 78 -12.72 2.63 -4.45
CA THR A 78 -12.73 1.63 -3.39
C THR A 78 -11.70 0.57 -3.71
N LEU A 79 -10.69 0.47 -2.88
CA LEU A 79 -9.65 -0.54 -2.99
C LEU A 79 -10.05 -1.74 -2.14
N TYR A 80 -10.08 -2.93 -2.76
CA TYR A 80 -10.32 -4.17 -2.04
C TYR A 80 -8.98 -4.73 -1.60
N LEU A 81 -8.76 -4.78 -0.29
CA LEU A 81 -7.48 -5.17 0.26
C LEU A 81 -7.25 -6.67 0.09
N GLU A 82 -6.10 -7.02 -0.43
CA GLU A 82 -5.59 -8.39 -0.35
C GLU A 82 -5.53 -8.82 1.12
N GLU A 83 -5.71 -10.10 1.38
CA GLU A 83 -5.70 -10.64 2.75
C GLU A 83 -4.44 -10.23 3.51
N PHE A 84 -3.30 -10.30 2.84
CA PHE A 84 -2.02 -9.90 3.42
C PHE A 84 -2.00 -8.40 3.79
N THR A 85 -2.43 -7.54 2.86
CA THR A 85 -2.50 -6.09 3.12
C THR A 85 -3.53 -5.77 4.20
N HIS A 86 -4.63 -6.49 4.21
CA HIS A 86 -5.66 -6.34 5.23
C HIS A 86 -5.09 -6.58 6.63
N GLN A 87 -4.29 -7.64 6.80
CA GLN A 87 -3.65 -7.94 8.07
C GLN A 87 -2.69 -6.82 8.49
N LEU A 88 -1.90 -6.31 7.55
CA LEU A 88 -0.97 -5.21 7.84
C LEU A 88 -1.71 -3.91 8.17
N ALA A 89 -2.86 -3.67 7.55
CA ALA A 89 -3.70 -2.53 7.87
C ALA A 89 -4.23 -2.62 9.30
N ALA A 90 -4.67 -3.81 9.70
CA ALA A 90 -5.15 -4.05 11.06
C ALA A 90 -4.03 -3.86 12.08
N ASP A 91 -2.84 -4.38 11.80
CA ASP A 91 -1.67 -4.23 12.67
C ASP A 91 -1.29 -2.76 12.82
N TRP A 92 -1.27 -2.02 11.73
CA TRP A 92 -0.98 -0.59 11.76
C TRP A 92 -2.01 0.17 12.57
N LEU A 93 -3.29 -0.08 12.36
CA LEU A 93 -4.36 0.62 13.08
C LEU A 93 -4.28 0.35 14.59
N THR A 94 -4.01 -0.90 14.98
CA THR A 94 -3.80 -1.26 16.38
C THR A 94 -2.63 -0.50 16.97
N TYR A 95 -1.49 -0.50 16.28
CA TYR A 95 -0.30 0.24 16.72
C TYR A 95 -0.60 1.73 16.86
N ARG A 96 -1.26 2.31 15.88
CA ARG A 96 -1.62 3.74 15.86
C ARG A 96 -2.47 4.11 17.07
N HIS A 97 -3.48 3.31 17.37
CA HIS A 97 -4.34 3.54 18.54
C HIS A 97 -3.60 3.40 19.87
N GLN A 98 -2.69 2.44 19.95
CA GLN A 98 -1.90 2.24 21.17
C GLN A 98 -0.86 3.35 21.37
N ARG A 99 -0.25 3.80 20.28
CA ARG A 99 0.83 4.79 20.34
C ARG A 99 0.31 6.20 20.52
N TRP A 100 -0.79 6.54 19.86
CA TRP A 100 -1.37 7.87 19.90
C TRP A 100 -2.88 7.79 20.14
N PRO A 101 -3.30 7.36 21.35
CA PRO A 101 -4.73 7.11 21.60
C PRO A 101 -5.60 8.36 21.57
N THR A 102 -5.01 9.55 21.76
CA THR A 102 -5.73 10.81 21.77
C THR A 102 -5.58 11.60 20.46
N SER A 103 -4.90 11.06 19.47
CA SER A 103 -4.71 11.76 18.21
C SER A 103 -6.04 11.98 17.50
N THR A 104 -6.28 13.21 17.09
CA THR A 104 -7.46 13.61 16.32
C THR A 104 -7.15 13.81 14.85
N ASN A 105 -5.90 13.52 14.42
CA ASN A 105 -5.53 13.64 13.02
C ASN A 105 -6.32 12.60 12.19
N PRO A 106 -7.11 13.06 11.19
CA PRO A 106 -7.97 12.15 10.42
C PRO A 106 -7.21 11.29 9.40
N HIS A 107 -5.93 11.60 9.14
CA HIS A 107 -5.14 10.84 8.19
C HIS A 107 -4.84 9.44 8.72
N LEU A 108 -4.92 8.45 7.85
CA LEU A 108 -4.63 7.06 8.23
C LEU A 108 -3.16 6.89 8.58
N LEU A 109 -2.27 7.44 7.75
CA LEU A 109 -0.83 7.35 7.97
C LEU A 109 -0.36 8.61 8.71
N VAL A 110 0.21 8.40 9.88
CA VAL A 110 0.74 9.48 10.72
C VAL A 110 2.13 9.11 11.22
N SER A 111 2.93 10.13 11.51
CA SER A 111 4.21 10.01 12.19
C SER A 111 4.06 10.52 13.62
N GLN A 112 5.13 10.38 14.42
CA GLN A 112 5.19 10.98 15.75
C GLN A 112 4.86 12.47 15.72
N LYS A 113 5.32 13.16 14.70
CA LYS A 113 5.13 14.60 14.54
C LYS A 113 3.71 14.96 14.12
N THR A 114 3.17 14.25 13.12
CA THR A 114 1.87 14.61 12.57
C THR A 114 0.71 14.11 13.44
N ALA A 115 0.89 13.02 14.16
CA ALA A 115 -0.16 12.47 15.02
C ALA A 115 -0.57 13.45 16.12
N VAL A 116 0.35 14.27 16.60
CA VAL A 116 0.12 15.20 17.72
C VAL A 116 0.00 16.66 17.28
N ASP A 117 0.19 16.94 16.00
CA ASP A 117 0.10 18.31 15.48
C ASP A 117 -1.38 18.74 15.40
N PRO A 118 -1.77 19.86 16.04
CA PRO A 118 -3.16 20.32 16.04
C PRO A 118 -3.67 20.74 14.65
N ASP A 119 -2.76 21.00 13.70
CA ASP A 119 -3.13 21.36 12.33
C ASP A 119 -3.48 20.13 11.48
N HIS A 120 -3.30 18.92 12.02
CA HIS A 120 -3.64 17.66 11.37
C HIS A 120 -3.03 17.49 9.98
N PRO A 121 -1.72 17.73 9.82
CA PRO A 121 -1.10 17.60 8.50
C PRO A 121 -1.00 16.14 8.07
N PRO A 122 -0.93 15.89 6.75
CA PRO A 122 -0.58 14.56 6.26
C PRO A 122 0.88 14.25 6.58
N VAL A 123 1.23 12.98 6.60
CA VAL A 123 2.61 12.55 6.80
C VAL A 123 3.51 13.12 5.69
N TYR A 124 4.74 13.50 6.05
CA TYR A 124 5.69 14.05 5.09
C TYR A 124 6.12 13.00 4.07
N PRO A 125 6.33 13.41 2.80
CA PRO A 125 6.76 12.44 1.76
C PRO A 125 8.01 11.65 2.12
N GLY A 126 8.93 12.27 2.86
CA GLY A 126 10.15 11.59 3.31
C GLY A 126 9.90 10.40 4.22
N MET A 127 8.81 10.41 4.98
CA MET A 127 8.43 9.27 5.83
C MET A 127 8.07 8.05 4.98
N LEU A 128 7.41 8.26 3.85
CA LEU A 128 7.06 7.16 2.95
C LEU A 128 8.30 6.61 2.24
N ARG A 129 9.14 7.51 1.74
CA ARG A 129 10.39 7.09 1.08
C ARG A 129 11.34 6.38 2.03
N GLY A 130 11.34 6.80 3.29
CA GLY A 130 12.25 6.26 4.30
C GLY A 130 11.98 4.81 4.69
N VAL A 131 10.82 4.23 4.32
CA VAL A 131 10.53 2.82 4.61
C VAL A 131 11.24 1.88 3.65
N LEU A 132 11.74 2.39 2.52
CA LEU A 132 12.38 1.58 1.49
C LEU A 132 13.90 1.62 1.61
N PRO A 133 14.59 0.52 1.27
CA PRO A 133 16.03 0.53 1.23
C PRO A 133 16.55 1.40 0.11
N LYS A 134 17.83 1.77 0.21
CA LYS A 134 18.50 2.58 -0.80
C LYS A 134 18.40 1.91 -2.18
N GLY A 135 18.06 2.72 -3.19
CA GLY A 135 17.94 2.24 -4.56
C GLY A 135 16.55 1.72 -4.94
N VAL A 136 15.64 1.57 -3.97
CA VAL A 136 14.26 1.18 -4.24
C VAL A 136 13.35 2.39 -4.06
N THR A 137 12.51 2.67 -5.06
CA THR A 137 11.59 3.80 -5.02
C THR A 137 10.14 3.35 -5.01
N LEU A 138 9.28 4.18 -4.42
CA LEU A 138 7.84 3.94 -4.44
C LEU A 138 7.33 3.88 -5.88
N SER A 139 7.77 4.81 -6.72
CA SER A 139 7.38 4.86 -8.13
C SER A 139 7.78 3.59 -8.88
N GLY A 140 9.00 3.10 -8.64
CA GLY A 140 9.49 1.87 -9.26
C GLY A 140 8.65 0.66 -8.88
N LEU A 141 8.36 0.49 -7.59
CA LEU A 141 7.51 -0.60 -7.12
C LEU A 141 6.11 -0.54 -7.70
N ARG A 142 5.55 0.66 -7.76
CA ARG A 142 4.22 0.86 -8.33
C ARG A 142 4.17 0.46 -9.81
N GLN A 143 5.16 0.92 -10.58
CA GLN A 143 5.24 0.61 -12.01
C GLN A 143 5.43 -0.87 -12.25
N ASP A 144 6.29 -1.53 -11.47
CA ASP A 144 6.51 -2.96 -11.57
C ASP A 144 5.22 -3.74 -11.31
N ARG A 145 4.45 -3.35 -10.31
CA ARG A 145 3.19 -4.03 -10.00
C ARG A 145 2.17 -3.85 -11.13
N ILE A 146 2.02 -2.65 -11.66
CA ILE A 146 1.10 -2.36 -12.76
C ILE A 146 1.52 -3.13 -14.01
N LEU A 147 2.80 -3.13 -14.33
CA LEU A 147 3.33 -3.83 -15.49
C LEU A 147 3.11 -5.34 -15.40
N ASN A 148 3.36 -5.94 -14.26
CA ASN A 148 3.15 -7.36 -14.06
C ASN A 148 1.68 -7.73 -14.27
N GLU A 149 0.76 -6.95 -13.75
CA GLU A 149 -0.66 -7.20 -13.94
C GLU A 149 -1.06 -7.00 -15.40
N ALA A 150 -0.51 -6.01 -16.08
CA ALA A 150 -0.77 -5.76 -17.50
C ALA A 150 -0.31 -6.92 -18.36
N LEU A 151 0.83 -7.52 -18.03
CA LEU A 151 1.36 -8.68 -18.77
C LEU A 151 0.52 -9.93 -18.54
N GLU A 152 -0.08 -10.09 -17.38
CA GLU A 152 -0.89 -11.26 -17.04
C GLU A 152 -2.30 -11.18 -17.61
N THR A 153 -2.91 -9.99 -17.60
CA THR A 153 -4.34 -9.85 -17.95
C THR A 153 -4.59 -9.19 -19.29
N ALA A 154 -3.74 -8.26 -19.72
CA ALA A 154 -3.93 -7.45 -20.93
C ALA A 154 -5.32 -6.77 -20.99
N ASP A 155 -5.97 -6.57 -19.85
CA ASP A 155 -7.32 -6.01 -19.75
C ASP A 155 -7.26 -4.62 -19.09
N PRO A 156 -7.40 -3.52 -19.87
CA PRO A 156 -7.33 -2.16 -19.31
C PRO A 156 -8.41 -1.88 -18.26
N LEU A 157 -9.60 -2.44 -18.42
CA LEU A 157 -10.67 -2.22 -17.43
C LEU A 157 -10.35 -2.85 -16.10
N LYS A 158 -9.73 -4.03 -16.11
CA LYS A 158 -9.29 -4.69 -14.88
C LYS A 158 -8.22 -3.87 -14.16
N LEU A 159 -7.26 -3.33 -14.93
CA LEU A 159 -6.21 -2.47 -14.37
C LEU A 159 -6.79 -1.21 -13.73
N MET A 160 -7.76 -0.59 -14.38
CA MET A 160 -8.43 0.58 -13.85
C MET A 160 -9.13 0.26 -12.53
N ARG A 161 -9.79 -0.89 -12.44
CA ARG A 161 -10.50 -1.31 -11.22
C ARG A 161 -9.56 -1.69 -10.09
N LEU A 162 -8.47 -2.40 -10.40
CA LEU A 162 -7.51 -2.85 -9.39
C LEU A 162 -6.70 -1.71 -8.79
N PHE A 163 -6.30 -0.74 -9.61
CA PHE A 163 -5.35 0.30 -9.20
C PHE A 163 -5.94 1.71 -9.20
N GLY A 164 -7.18 1.87 -9.70
CA GLY A 164 -7.79 3.18 -9.81
C GLY A 164 -7.06 4.12 -10.76
N ILE A 165 -6.40 3.59 -11.78
CA ILE A 165 -5.67 4.38 -12.77
C ILE A 165 -6.56 4.77 -13.93
N THR A 166 -6.14 5.80 -14.70
CA THR A 166 -6.88 6.24 -15.86
C THR A 166 -6.72 5.27 -17.03
N GLU A 167 -7.69 5.29 -17.96
CA GLU A 167 -7.65 4.44 -19.14
C GLU A 167 -6.37 4.63 -19.95
N GLN A 168 -5.89 5.86 -20.09
CA GLN A 168 -4.66 6.14 -20.82
C GLN A 168 -3.43 5.44 -20.20
N ILE A 169 -3.34 5.43 -18.89
CA ILE A 169 -2.24 4.77 -18.19
C ILE A 169 -2.35 3.26 -18.34
N ALA A 170 -3.56 2.71 -18.25
CA ALA A 170 -3.79 1.28 -18.35
C ALA A 170 -3.46 0.72 -19.73
N MET A 171 -3.61 1.54 -20.79
CA MET A 171 -3.38 1.11 -22.18
C MET A 171 -1.96 1.34 -22.66
N ARG A 172 -1.09 1.94 -21.88
CA ARG A 172 0.32 2.07 -22.20
C ARG A 172 1.06 0.73 -22.03
#